data_c4ed892d61f4b33b58e0a674c7a4fc20
#
_entry.id   c4ed892d61f4b33b58e0a674c7a4fc20
#
_cell.length_a   1.000
_cell.length_b   1.000
_cell.length_c   1.000
_cell.angle_alpha   90.00
_cell.angle_beta   90.00
_cell.angle_gamma   90.00
#
_symmetry.space_group_name_H-M   'P 1'
#
loop_
_entity.id
_entity.type
_entity.pdbx_description
1 polymer ?
#
loop_
_entity_poly.entity_id
_entity_poly.type
_entity_poly.pdbx_seq_one_letter_code
_entity_poly.pdbx_strand_id
1 'polypeptide(L)'
;MIAPTKGARHQRIREILGRESIRSQTDLAERLLEDGVDVTQATLSRDLVELGAVKVRQGRTLVYAVPGEGGDRTPRAGAARTEAVQRLRRLSGELLVTAESSGNLVVLRTPPGAANFLASAIDHAEFEEVLGTIAGDDTIVVIAQADAESSALGQRFLDLAGRTDDAGTDEDLPADDA
;
A
#
# COMPACT_ATOMS: atom_id res chain seq x y z
N MET A 1 -11.14 14.84 -4.64
CA MET A 1 -12.59 14.95 -4.31
C MET A 1 -13.14 13.55 -4.13
N ILE A 2 -13.72 13.24 -2.97
CA ILE A 2 -14.26 11.92 -2.64
C ILE A 2 -15.75 11.88 -2.98
N ALA A 3 -16.23 10.83 -3.66
CA ALA A 3 -17.64 10.68 -3.96
C ALA A 3 -18.45 10.44 -2.66
N PRO A 4 -19.64 11.04 -2.48
CA PRO A 4 -20.45 10.90 -1.26
C PRO A 4 -21.19 9.56 -1.24
N THR A 5 -20.48 8.45 -1.50
CA THR A 5 -21.04 7.10 -1.52
C THR A 5 -20.55 6.29 -0.33
N LYS A 6 -21.31 5.28 0.05
CA LYS A 6 -20.93 4.34 1.11
C LYS A 6 -19.61 3.63 0.76
N GLY A 7 -19.44 3.21 -0.50
CA GLY A 7 -18.22 2.54 -0.96
C GLY A 7 -16.97 3.43 -0.83
N ALA A 8 -17.06 4.69 -1.29
CA ALA A 8 -15.97 5.64 -1.16
C ALA A 8 -15.63 5.93 0.31
N ARG A 9 -16.63 6.07 1.17
CA ARG A 9 -16.43 6.26 2.60
C ARG A 9 -15.79 5.04 3.26
N HIS A 10 -16.23 3.83 2.94
CA HIS A 10 -15.63 2.59 3.44
C HIS A 10 -14.16 2.46 3.02
N GLN A 11 -13.87 2.79 1.76
CA GLN A 11 -12.49 2.79 1.27
C GLN A 11 -11.64 3.78 2.06
N ARG A 12 -12.14 5.01 2.27
CA ARG A 12 -11.40 6.03 3.03
C ARG A 12 -11.17 5.64 4.49
N ILE A 13 -12.16 5.01 5.14
CA ILE A 13 -11.98 4.47 6.49
C ILE A 13 -10.87 3.43 6.53
N ARG A 14 -10.80 2.50 5.57
CA ARG A 14 -9.71 1.51 5.50
C ARG A 14 -8.35 2.18 5.35
N GLU A 15 -8.24 3.17 4.47
CA GLU A 15 -7.01 3.93 4.25
C GLU A 15 -6.53 4.62 5.53
N ILE A 16 -7.41 5.37 6.20
CA ILE A 16 -7.07 6.05 7.46
C ILE A 16 -6.62 5.03 8.53
N LEU A 17 -7.39 3.96 8.74
CA LEU A 17 -7.06 2.94 9.74
C LEU A 17 -5.80 2.15 9.40
N GLY A 18 -5.46 2.05 8.12
CA GLY A 18 -4.20 1.46 7.66
C GLY A 18 -2.97 2.34 7.88
N ARG A 19 -3.15 3.67 7.83
CA ARG A 19 -2.04 4.65 7.94
C ARG A 19 -1.83 5.17 9.35
N GLU A 20 -2.92 5.38 10.08
CA GLU A 20 -2.92 6.11 11.33
C GLU A 20 -3.38 5.25 12.50
N SER A 21 -2.82 5.54 13.68
CA SER A 21 -3.19 4.88 14.94
C SER A 21 -4.42 5.54 15.56
N ILE A 22 -5.58 5.28 14.99
CA ILE A 22 -6.86 5.84 15.43
C ILE A 22 -7.36 5.14 16.69
N ARG A 23 -7.60 5.90 17.75
CA ARG A 23 -7.97 5.36 19.08
C ARG A 23 -9.47 5.41 19.36
N SER A 24 -10.17 6.38 18.77
CA SER A 24 -11.59 6.62 19.00
C SER A 24 -12.35 6.82 17.69
N GLN A 25 -13.70 6.68 17.76
CA GLN A 25 -14.57 7.04 16.64
C GLN A 25 -14.57 8.54 16.38
N THR A 26 -14.34 9.34 17.41
CA THR A 26 -14.22 10.79 17.28
C THR A 26 -13.02 11.18 16.46
N ASP A 27 -11.82 10.61 16.78
CA ASP A 27 -10.60 10.83 16.00
C ASP A 27 -10.82 10.44 14.53
N LEU A 28 -11.51 9.31 14.27
CA LEU A 28 -11.80 8.87 12.91
C LEU A 28 -12.76 9.81 12.18
N ALA A 29 -13.78 10.32 12.87
CA ALA A 29 -14.72 11.27 12.29
C ALA A 29 -14.05 12.61 11.94
N GLU A 30 -13.13 13.09 12.78
CA GLU A 30 -12.35 14.29 12.52
C GLU A 30 -11.47 14.13 11.27
N ARG A 31 -10.78 12.99 11.12
CA ARG A 31 -9.98 12.69 9.93
C ARG A 31 -10.82 12.59 8.65
N LEU A 32 -11.99 11.95 8.73
CA LEU A 32 -12.90 11.89 7.60
C LEU A 32 -13.41 13.28 7.19
N LEU A 33 -13.68 14.14 8.16
CA LEU A 33 -14.12 15.51 7.91
C LEU A 33 -13.02 16.36 7.23
N GLU A 34 -11.75 16.20 7.64
CA GLU A 34 -10.59 16.84 6.98
C GLU A 34 -10.50 16.44 5.50
N ASP A 35 -10.88 15.21 5.17
CA ASP A 35 -10.95 14.70 3.80
C ASP A 35 -12.25 15.09 3.05
N GLY A 36 -13.10 15.90 3.68
CA GLY A 36 -14.38 16.34 3.12
C GLY A 36 -15.50 15.30 3.22
N VAL A 37 -15.33 14.28 4.07
CA VAL A 37 -16.36 13.25 4.33
C VAL A 37 -17.02 13.50 5.67
N ASP A 38 -18.16 14.21 5.65
CA ASP A 38 -18.99 14.40 6.84
C ASP A 38 -19.82 13.15 7.13
N VAL A 39 -19.74 12.65 8.37
CA VAL A 39 -20.39 11.42 8.78
C VAL A 39 -20.93 11.52 10.21
N THR A 40 -22.17 11.08 10.44
CA THR A 40 -22.71 10.99 11.80
C THR A 40 -22.08 9.82 12.56
N GLN A 41 -21.99 9.94 13.90
CA GLN A 41 -21.49 8.86 14.75
C GLN A 41 -22.22 7.53 14.54
N ALA A 42 -23.55 7.58 14.36
CA ALA A 42 -24.36 6.37 14.13
C ALA A 42 -24.00 5.68 12.80
N THR A 43 -23.75 6.47 11.75
CA THR A 43 -23.30 5.96 10.46
C THR A 43 -21.89 5.36 10.56
N LEU A 44 -20.95 6.08 11.18
CA LEU A 44 -19.58 5.62 11.36
C LEU A 44 -19.50 4.33 12.17
N SER A 45 -20.32 4.23 13.24
CA SER A 45 -20.40 3.00 14.04
C SER A 45 -20.86 1.80 13.22
N ARG A 46 -21.86 1.97 12.34
CA ARG A 46 -22.33 0.91 11.44
C ARG A 46 -21.29 0.54 10.39
N ASP A 47 -20.64 1.55 9.80
CA ASP A 47 -19.56 1.33 8.82
C ASP A 47 -18.42 0.52 9.42
N LEU A 48 -17.98 0.82 10.64
CA LEU A 48 -16.95 0.06 11.33
C LEU A 48 -17.32 -1.40 11.56
N VAL A 49 -18.59 -1.66 11.94
CA VAL A 49 -19.11 -3.03 12.10
C VAL A 49 -19.10 -3.76 10.75
N GLU A 50 -19.59 -3.14 9.69
CA GLU A 50 -19.64 -3.74 8.35
C GLU A 50 -18.24 -4.00 7.77
N LEU A 51 -17.27 -3.15 8.08
CA LEU A 51 -15.87 -3.32 7.70
C LEU A 51 -15.14 -4.38 8.54
N GLY A 52 -15.80 -4.91 9.60
CA GLY A 52 -15.16 -5.84 10.52
C GLY A 52 -14.06 -5.19 11.35
N ALA A 53 -14.13 -3.86 11.56
CA ALA A 53 -13.14 -3.15 12.34
C ALA A 53 -13.12 -3.62 13.80
N VAL A 54 -11.94 -3.86 14.32
CA VAL A 54 -11.70 -4.29 15.70
C VAL A 54 -10.66 -3.39 16.36
N LYS A 55 -10.64 -3.38 17.71
CA LYS A 55 -9.55 -2.74 18.44
C LYS A 55 -8.43 -3.73 18.70
N VAL A 56 -7.24 -3.41 18.20
CA VAL A 56 -6.02 -4.19 18.41
C VAL A 56 -5.04 -3.42 19.30
N ARG A 57 -4.18 -4.14 20.01
CA ARG A 57 -3.16 -3.53 20.84
C ARG A 57 -1.93 -3.19 20.00
N GLN A 58 -1.59 -1.90 19.96
CA GLN A 58 -0.36 -1.38 19.39
C GLN A 58 0.49 -0.77 20.50
N GLY A 59 1.49 -1.49 20.96
CA GLY A 59 2.25 -1.12 22.15
C GLY A 59 1.38 -1.04 23.40
N ARG A 60 1.24 0.16 23.99
CA ARG A 60 0.40 0.41 25.19
C ARG A 60 -1.01 0.88 24.88
N THR A 61 -1.35 1.10 23.62
CA THR A 61 -2.60 1.73 23.20
C THR A 61 -3.48 0.74 22.42
N LEU A 62 -4.80 0.90 22.55
CA LEU A 62 -5.77 0.22 21.69
C LEU A 62 -6.13 1.14 20.53
N VAL A 63 -6.02 0.63 19.30
CA VAL A 63 -6.32 1.34 18.07
C VAL A 63 -7.26 0.54 17.18
N TYR A 64 -8.05 1.23 16.36
CA TYR A 64 -8.88 0.56 15.37
C TYR A 64 -8.01 -0.02 14.25
N ALA A 65 -8.39 -1.22 13.79
CA ALA A 65 -7.81 -1.89 12.65
C ALA A 65 -8.89 -2.61 11.87
N VAL A 66 -8.76 -2.69 10.56
CA VAL A 66 -9.63 -3.47 9.68
C VAL A 66 -8.87 -4.68 9.15
N PRO A 67 -9.55 -5.82 8.89
CA PRO A 67 -8.96 -6.95 8.20
C PRO A 67 -8.46 -6.54 6.82
N GLY A 68 -7.26 -7.02 6.43
CA GLY A 68 -6.72 -6.80 5.09
C GLY A 68 -7.58 -7.44 4.01
N GLU A 69 -7.49 -6.91 2.79
CA GLU A 69 -8.10 -7.52 1.61
C GLU A 69 -7.26 -8.74 1.16
N GLY A 70 -7.95 -9.79 0.72
CA GLY A 70 -7.31 -11.04 0.31
C GLY A 70 -7.31 -12.12 1.40
N GLY A 71 -6.39 -13.09 1.34
CA GLY A 71 -6.36 -14.26 2.23
C GLY A 71 -5.91 -13.99 3.66
N ASP A 72 -5.22 -12.88 3.92
CA ASP A 72 -4.74 -12.52 5.26
C ASP A 72 -5.74 -11.56 5.93
N ARG A 73 -6.55 -12.11 6.83
CA ARG A 73 -7.55 -11.37 7.61
C ARG A 73 -7.01 -10.80 8.92
N THR A 74 -5.70 -10.80 9.13
CA THR A 74 -5.11 -10.25 10.35
C THR A 74 -5.30 -8.74 10.39
N PRO A 75 -5.99 -8.16 11.38
CA PRO A 75 -6.17 -6.72 11.49
C PRO A 75 -4.81 -6.05 11.79
N ARG A 76 -4.42 -5.09 10.97
CA ARG A 76 -3.17 -4.33 11.13
C ARG A 76 -3.47 -2.86 11.29
N ALA A 77 -2.80 -2.21 12.21
CA ALA A 77 -2.91 -0.79 12.47
C ALA A 77 -1.54 -0.12 12.41
N GLY A 78 -1.43 0.97 11.67
CA GLY A 78 -0.31 1.92 11.75
C GLY A 78 1.07 1.46 11.26
N ALA A 79 1.29 0.17 10.97
CA ALA A 79 2.53 -0.35 10.39
C ALA A 79 2.44 -0.52 8.86
N ALA A 80 1.29 -0.22 8.28
CA ALA A 80 0.92 -0.61 6.92
C ALA A 80 1.86 -0.06 5.84
N ARG A 81 2.32 1.19 5.93
CA ARG A 81 3.14 1.80 4.88
C ARG A 81 4.51 1.14 4.75
N THR A 82 5.18 0.88 5.88
CA THR A 82 6.50 0.21 5.85
C THR A 82 6.39 -1.21 5.32
N GLU A 83 5.37 -1.97 5.78
CA GLU A 83 5.11 -3.32 5.29
C GLU A 83 4.67 -3.34 3.82
N ALA A 84 3.87 -2.36 3.38
CA ALA A 84 3.46 -2.23 1.98
C ALA A 84 4.66 -1.95 1.06
N VAL A 85 5.57 -1.05 1.45
CA VAL A 85 6.81 -0.79 0.71
C VAL A 85 7.72 -2.01 0.69
N GLN A 86 7.84 -2.75 1.79
CA GLN A 86 8.61 -4.00 1.83
C GLN A 86 8.01 -5.07 0.92
N ARG A 87 6.67 -5.21 0.94
CA ARG A 87 5.96 -6.11 0.03
C ARG A 87 6.17 -5.71 -1.43
N LEU A 88 6.06 -4.42 -1.75
CA LEU A 88 6.30 -3.92 -3.09
C LEU A 88 7.73 -4.24 -3.54
N ARG A 89 8.75 -3.99 -2.70
CA ARG A 89 10.15 -4.31 -3.00
C ARG A 89 10.31 -5.78 -3.37
N ARG A 90 9.81 -6.69 -2.53
CA ARG A 90 9.89 -8.14 -2.80
C ARG A 90 9.21 -8.50 -4.11
N LEU A 91 7.95 -8.05 -4.32
CA LEU A 91 7.21 -8.35 -5.54
C LEU A 91 7.85 -7.72 -6.79
N SER A 92 8.44 -6.53 -6.68
CA SER A 92 9.20 -5.93 -7.79
C SER A 92 10.40 -6.78 -8.15
N GLY A 93 11.16 -7.27 -7.17
CA GLY A 93 12.29 -8.17 -7.40
C GLY A 93 11.90 -9.51 -8.03
N GLU A 94 10.71 -10.00 -7.74
CA GLU A 94 10.21 -11.28 -8.28
C GLU A 94 9.51 -11.14 -9.64
N LEU A 95 8.81 -10.03 -9.89
CA LEU A 95 7.84 -9.91 -10.97
C LEU A 95 8.13 -8.80 -11.99
N LEU A 96 8.91 -7.77 -11.65
CA LEU A 96 9.18 -6.69 -12.59
C LEU A 96 10.19 -7.12 -13.65
N VAL A 97 9.82 -7.00 -14.93
CA VAL A 97 10.68 -7.33 -16.07
C VAL A 97 11.28 -6.07 -16.70
N THR A 98 10.44 -5.08 -17.02
CA THR A 98 10.87 -3.79 -17.59
C THR A 98 10.03 -2.65 -17.07
N ALA A 99 10.58 -1.43 -17.11
CA ALA A 99 9.88 -0.18 -16.87
C ALA A 99 10.25 0.82 -17.98
N GLU A 100 9.25 1.36 -18.66
CA GLU A 100 9.40 2.35 -19.72
C GLU A 100 8.49 3.55 -19.43
N SER A 101 8.98 4.77 -19.68
CA SER A 101 8.25 6.01 -19.38
C SER A 101 7.96 6.80 -20.62
N SER A 102 6.75 7.39 -20.69
CA SER A 102 6.33 8.31 -21.75
C SER A 102 5.29 9.30 -21.23
N GLY A 103 5.57 10.58 -21.36
CA GLY A 103 4.71 11.63 -20.79
C GLY A 103 4.58 11.46 -19.27
N ASN A 104 3.37 11.33 -18.76
CA ASN A 104 3.09 11.05 -17.36
C ASN A 104 2.77 9.55 -17.09
N LEU A 105 3.13 8.67 -18.01
CA LEU A 105 2.87 7.22 -17.88
C LEU A 105 4.17 6.46 -17.67
N VAL A 106 4.13 5.44 -16.82
CA VAL A 106 5.16 4.41 -16.70
C VAL A 106 4.51 3.06 -17.02
N VAL A 107 5.05 2.38 -18.01
CA VAL A 107 4.61 1.04 -18.40
C VAL A 107 5.55 0.01 -17.79
N LEU A 108 5.01 -0.84 -16.93
CA LEU A 108 5.74 -1.94 -16.30
C LEU A 108 5.33 -3.25 -16.95
N ARG A 109 6.30 -4.13 -17.19
CA ARG A 109 6.06 -5.49 -17.66
C ARG A 109 6.32 -6.50 -16.56
N THR A 110 5.50 -7.54 -16.55
CA THR A 110 5.60 -8.68 -15.62
C THR A 110 5.45 -9.99 -16.40
N PRO A 111 5.75 -11.13 -15.80
CA PRO A 111 5.29 -12.41 -16.34
C PRO A 111 3.76 -12.46 -16.48
N PRO A 112 3.20 -13.24 -17.42
CA PRO A 112 1.76 -13.40 -17.59
C PRO A 112 1.06 -13.79 -16.28
N GLY A 113 -0.08 -13.17 -16.01
CA GLY A 113 -0.88 -13.38 -14.79
C GLY A 113 -0.38 -12.64 -13.54
N ALA A 114 0.78 -11.95 -13.59
CA ALA A 114 1.40 -11.34 -12.42
C ALA A 114 1.10 -9.84 -12.24
N ALA A 115 0.62 -9.17 -13.28
CA ALA A 115 0.46 -7.70 -13.28
C ALA A 115 -0.45 -7.20 -12.14
N ASN A 116 -1.57 -7.85 -11.88
CA ASN A 116 -2.49 -7.45 -10.82
C ASN A 116 -1.88 -7.51 -9.41
N PHE A 117 -0.99 -8.47 -9.14
CA PHE A 117 -0.32 -8.60 -7.85
C PHE A 117 0.64 -7.45 -7.60
N LEU A 118 1.44 -7.09 -8.62
CA LEU A 118 2.39 -6.00 -8.53
C LEU A 118 1.66 -4.64 -8.49
N ALA A 119 0.63 -4.43 -9.31
CA ALA A 119 -0.18 -3.21 -9.31
C ALA A 119 -0.83 -2.97 -7.95
N SER A 120 -1.44 -3.99 -7.35
CA SER A 120 -2.00 -3.89 -6.00
C SER A 120 -0.95 -3.52 -4.95
N ALA A 121 0.29 -4.01 -5.09
CA ALA A 121 1.36 -3.64 -4.17
C ALA A 121 1.82 -2.18 -4.37
N ILE A 122 1.83 -1.68 -5.61
CA ILE A 122 2.12 -0.27 -5.93
C ILE A 122 1.06 0.63 -5.30
N ASP A 123 -0.23 0.33 -5.50
CA ASP A 123 -1.33 1.12 -4.94
C ASP A 123 -1.28 1.17 -3.41
N HIS A 124 -0.97 0.04 -2.73
CA HIS A 124 -0.85 0.00 -1.28
C HIS A 124 0.43 0.67 -0.73
N ALA A 125 1.46 0.84 -1.54
CA ALA A 125 2.67 1.55 -1.14
C ALA A 125 2.48 3.07 -1.10
N GLU A 126 1.42 3.58 -1.74
CA GLU A 126 0.95 4.96 -1.69
C GLU A 126 2.05 5.99 -1.96
N PHE A 127 2.71 5.86 -3.10
CA PHE A 127 3.66 6.86 -3.56
C PHE A 127 2.93 8.14 -3.94
N GLU A 128 3.40 9.27 -3.42
CA GLU A 128 2.81 10.59 -3.68
C GLU A 128 2.87 10.95 -5.17
N GLU A 129 3.86 10.42 -5.89
CA GLU A 129 4.06 10.61 -7.32
C GLU A 129 3.08 9.80 -8.18
N VAL A 130 2.37 8.81 -7.61
CA VAL A 130 1.45 7.93 -8.32
C VAL A 130 0.01 8.37 -8.14
N LEU A 131 -0.69 8.63 -9.25
CA LEU A 131 -2.13 8.89 -9.26
C LEU A 131 -2.94 7.59 -9.14
N GLY A 132 -2.45 6.52 -9.74
CA GLY A 132 -3.08 5.20 -9.73
C GLY A 132 -2.48 4.27 -10.77
N THR A 133 -2.97 3.01 -10.79
CA THR A 133 -2.52 1.98 -11.71
C THR A 133 -3.66 1.36 -12.51
N ILE A 134 -3.34 0.86 -13.71
CA ILE A 134 -4.22 0.02 -14.53
C ILE A 134 -3.44 -1.22 -14.88
N ALA A 135 -3.95 -2.40 -14.48
CA ALA A 135 -3.28 -3.67 -14.74
C ALA A 135 -4.04 -4.52 -15.74
N GLY A 136 -3.31 -5.07 -16.70
CA GLY A 136 -3.72 -6.16 -17.58
C GLY A 136 -3.29 -7.51 -17.02
N ASP A 137 -2.91 -8.42 -17.92
CA ASP A 137 -2.40 -9.75 -17.55
C ASP A 137 -0.89 -9.72 -17.22
N ASP A 138 -0.09 -9.05 -18.08
CA ASP A 138 1.38 -8.96 -18.04
C ASP A 138 1.90 -7.52 -18.03
N THR A 139 1.02 -6.55 -18.03
CA THR A 139 1.33 -5.14 -18.21
C THR A 139 0.61 -4.29 -17.19
N ILE A 140 1.32 -3.33 -16.60
CA ILE A 140 0.77 -2.33 -15.70
C ILE A 140 1.06 -0.95 -16.29
N VAL A 141 0.05 -0.10 -16.35
CA VAL A 141 0.22 1.33 -16.60
C VAL A 141 0.11 2.06 -15.28
N VAL A 142 1.19 2.67 -14.84
CA VAL A 142 1.23 3.58 -13.70
C VAL A 142 1.04 5.00 -14.23
N ILE A 143 0.08 5.71 -13.69
CA ILE A 143 -0.21 7.09 -14.02
C ILE A 143 0.47 7.97 -12.97
N ALA A 144 1.46 8.73 -13.39
CA ALA A 144 2.15 9.67 -12.52
C ALA A 144 1.35 10.97 -12.32
N GLN A 145 1.52 11.63 -11.18
CA GLN A 145 1.02 13.00 -10.96
C GLN A 145 1.60 13.95 -12.00
N ALA A 146 0.89 15.02 -12.29
CA ALA A 146 1.26 15.94 -13.39
C ALA A 146 2.62 16.64 -13.20
N ASP A 147 3.05 16.80 -11.95
CA ASP A 147 4.32 17.41 -11.53
C ASP A 147 5.42 16.38 -11.28
N ALA A 148 5.11 15.10 -11.38
CA ALA A 148 6.06 14.02 -11.16
C ALA A 148 6.82 13.68 -12.45
N GLU A 149 8.13 13.48 -12.34
CA GLU A 149 8.95 13.02 -13.45
C GLU A 149 8.79 11.50 -13.62
N SER A 150 8.08 11.08 -14.67
CA SER A 150 7.77 9.66 -14.91
C SER A 150 9.02 8.81 -15.15
N SER A 151 10.07 9.38 -15.72
CA SER A 151 11.35 8.70 -15.91
C SER A 151 12.02 8.35 -14.56
N ALA A 152 12.01 9.28 -13.62
CA ALA A 152 12.51 9.05 -12.25
C ALA A 152 11.64 8.01 -11.52
N LEU A 153 10.32 8.05 -11.71
CA LEU A 153 9.41 7.06 -11.15
C LEU A 153 9.66 5.66 -11.74
N GLY A 154 9.86 5.56 -13.06
CA GLY A 154 10.22 4.29 -13.73
C GLY A 154 11.54 3.72 -13.19
N GLN A 155 12.57 4.57 -13.04
CA GLN A 155 13.85 4.17 -12.47
C GLN A 155 13.69 3.70 -11.01
N ARG A 156 12.85 4.38 -10.21
CA ARG A 156 12.56 3.97 -8.83
C ARG A 156 11.97 2.57 -8.74
N PHE A 157 11.09 2.17 -9.66
CA PHE A 157 10.58 0.80 -9.70
C PHE A 157 11.67 -0.22 -10.03
N LEU A 158 12.56 0.10 -10.98
CA LEU A 158 13.72 -0.74 -11.31
C LEU A 158 14.69 -0.85 -10.12
N ASP A 159 14.94 0.24 -9.40
CA ASP A 159 15.79 0.24 -8.22
C ASP A 159 15.18 -0.61 -7.07
N LEU A 160 13.86 -0.58 -6.92
CA LEU A 160 13.16 -1.46 -5.97
C LEU A 160 13.32 -2.94 -6.33
N ALA A 161 13.35 -3.27 -7.63
CA ALA A 161 13.55 -4.62 -8.12
C ALA A 161 15.02 -5.08 -8.01
N GLY A 162 15.98 -4.18 -8.20
CA GLY A 162 17.40 -4.48 -8.16
C GLY A 162 18.02 -4.60 -6.77
N ARG A 163 17.32 -4.10 -5.72
CA ARG A 163 17.74 -4.20 -4.31
C ARG A 163 17.12 -5.43 -3.64
N THR A 164 17.37 -6.61 -4.19
CA THR A 164 17.21 -7.84 -3.42
C THR A 164 18.24 -7.80 -2.28
N ASP A 165 17.77 -7.94 -1.05
CA ASP A 165 18.56 -7.88 0.16
C ASP A 165 19.79 -8.77 0.03
N ASP A 166 20.96 -8.15 -0.12
CA ASP A 166 22.26 -8.75 0.18
C ASP A 166 22.44 -8.70 1.72
N ALA A 167 21.48 -9.25 2.43
CA ALA A 167 21.47 -9.41 3.86
C ALA A 167 21.52 -10.91 4.18
N GLY A 168 22.72 -11.50 4.03
CA GLY A 168 22.90 -12.85 4.55
C GLY A 168 23.88 -13.72 3.79
N THR A 169 25.14 -13.31 3.66
CA THR A 169 26.23 -14.27 3.54
C THR A 169 27.51 -13.66 4.10
N ASP A 170 27.53 -13.47 5.39
CA ASP A 170 28.77 -13.43 6.15
C ASP A 170 28.95 -14.86 6.72
N GLU A 171 29.35 -15.77 5.88
CA GLU A 171 29.92 -17.05 6.29
C GLU A 171 31.44 -16.90 6.34
N ASP A 172 31.85 -16.32 7.45
CA ASP A 172 33.21 -16.42 7.98
C ASP A 172 33.47 -17.90 8.33
N LEU A 173 34.07 -18.62 7.39
CA LEU A 173 34.64 -19.95 7.65
C LEU A 173 36.07 -19.74 8.17
N PRO A 174 36.34 -20.13 9.42
CA PRO A 174 37.71 -20.11 9.89
C PRO A 174 38.55 -21.14 9.13
N ALA A 175 39.68 -20.67 8.57
CA ALA A 175 40.74 -21.51 8.07
C ALA A 175 41.27 -22.36 9.22
N ASP A 176 41.12 -23.66 9.11
CA ASP A 176 41.77 -24.64 9.98
C ASP A 176 43.14 -24.93 9.46
N ASP A 177 44.14 -24.46 10.21
CA ASP A 177 45.56 -24.80 10.05
C ASP A 177 45.83 -26.18 10.68
N ALA A 178 46.30 -27.11 9.86
CA ALA A 178 47.15 -28.23 10.31
C ALA A 178 47.89 -28.87 9.16
#